data_fddde02c2eeb7e602dd4f91143f578e7
#
_entry.id   fddde02c2eeb7e602dd4f91143f578e7
#
_cell.length_a   1.000
_cell.length_b   1.000
_cell.length_c   1.000
_cell.angle_alpha   90.00
_cell.angle_beta   90.00
_cell.angle_gamma   90.00
#
_symmetry.space_group_name_H-M   'P 1'
#
loop_
_entity.id
_entity.type
_entity.pdbx_description
1 polymer ?
#
loop_
_entity_poly.entity_id
_entity_poly.type
_entity_poly.pdbx_seq_one_letter_code
_entity_poly.pdbx_strand_id
1 'polypeptide(L)'
;MPMGATGVAIGTPPGRIRMGSIVHLAIEASVPSALENYDKILALRQASFLRRAGMQAIAGLAAVAETEVLQAGQPLFAVGNSGEDFFVVAAGLIELSNGAGFHFTHDAGDVVGGPAAFCSALPNYAATSVGPSVVLRIPQQEFYDQAEEHGRLLRGTLAYLALELEALQAANSGP
;
A
#
# COMPACT_ATOMS: atom_id res chain seq x y z
N MET A 1 -33.86 11.71 23.02
CA MET A 1 -32.99 10.52 23.13
C MET A 1 -32.26 10.36 21.84
N PRO A 2 -30.97 10.72 21.68
CA PRO A 2 -30.21 10.42 20.48
C PRO A 2 -29.65 8.99 20.58
N MET A 3 -29.99 8.19 19.59
CA MET A 3 -29.42 6.85 19.43
C MET A 3 -27.98 6.99 18.95
N GLY A 4 -27.05 6.50 19.79
CA GLY A 4 -25.63 6.45 19.48
C GLY A 4 -25.35 5.47 18.35
N ALA A 5 -24.73 5.96 17.27
CA ALA A 5 -24.12 5.13 16.26
C ALA A 5 -22.83 4.54 16.84
N THR A 6 -22.87 3.27 17.20
CA THR A 6 -21.68 2.52 17.60
C THR A 6 -20.88 2.21 16.34
N GLY A 7 -19.84 2.99 16.08
CA GLY A 7 -18.87 2.69 15.04
C GLY A 7 -18.15 1.39 15.36
N VAL A 8 -18.36 0.35 14.57
CA VAL A 8 -17.60 -0.89 14.63
C VAL A 8 -16.21 -0.61 14.12
N ALA A 9 -15.24 -0.47 15.02
CA ALA A 9 -13.83 -0.52 14.69
C ALA A 9 -13.51 -1.94 14.23
N ILE A 10 -13.37 -2.14 12.93
CA ILE A 10 -12.88 -3.39 12.36
C ILE A 10 -11.38 -3.43 12.63
N GLY A 11 -11.00 -4.27 13.60
CA GLY A 11 -9.64 -4.39 14.09
C GLY A 11 -8.66 -4.84 13.00
N THR A 12 -7.44 -4.35 13.12
CA THR A 12 -6.25 -4.82 12.42
C THR A 12 -6.14 -6.35 12.52
N PRO A 13 -5.91 -7.07 11.43
CA PRO A 13 -5.76 -8.52 11.48
C PRO A 13 -4.58 -8.91 12.39
N PRO A 14 -4.73 -9.91 13.27
CA PRO A 14 -3.66 -10.33 14.16
C PRO A 14 -2.59 -11.09 13.37
N GLY A 15 -1.33 -10.67 13.47
CA GLY A 15 -0.22 -11.51 13.05
C GLY A 15 0.95 -10.87 12.32
N ARG A 16 1.14 -9.56 12.33
CA ARG A 16 2.40 -8.98 11.82
C ARG A 16 3.44 -8.81 12.92
N ILE A 17 4.49 -9.63 12.85
CA ILE A 17 5.70 -9.43 13.65
C ILE A 17 6.37 -8.14 13.13
N ARG A 18 6.38 -7.09 13.94
CA ARG A 18 7.13 -5.86 13.69
C ARG A 18 8.64 -6.20 13.73
N MET A 19 9.25 -6.41 12.58
CA MET A 19 10.69 -6.18 12.47
C MET A 19 10.89 -4.67 12.31
N GLY A 20 11.45 -4.03 13.34
CA GLY A 20 11.78 -2.62 13.32
C GLY A 20 12.63 -2.28 12.11
N SER A 21 12.06 -1.52 11.20
CA SER A 21 12.70 -1.15 9.94
C SER A 21 13.81 -0.14 10.20
N ILE A 22 14.98 -0.40 9.62
CA ILE A 22 16.12 0.54 9.57
C ILE A 22 15.69 1.88 8.94
N VAL A 23 14.64 1.85 8.08
CA VAL A 23 14.03 3.04 7.47
C VAL A 23 13.34 3.92 8.50
N HIS A 24 12.83 3.37 9.60
CA HIS A 24 12.17 4.15 10.66
C HIS A 24 13.13 5.10 11.40
N LEU A 25 14.41 4.73 11.52
CA LEU A 25 15.43 5.56 12.17
C LEU A 25 15.87 6.76 11.30
N ALA A 26 15.73 6.66 9.99
CA ALA A 26 16.14 7.73 9.06
C ALA A 26 15.13 8.87 8.95
N ILE A 27 13.87 8.66 9.37
CA ILE A 27 12.79 9.64 9.23
C ILE A 27 12.84 10.71 10.32
N GLU A 28 13.37 10.42 11.50
CA GLU A 28 13.47 11.42 12.59
C GLU A 28 14.54 12.48 12.35
N ALA A 29 15.51 12.24 11.46
CA ALA A 29 16.63 13.15 11.25
C ALA A 29 16.57 13.96 9.94
N SER A 30 15.94 13.44 8.90
CA SER A 30 15.75 14.14 7.61
C SER A 30 14.93 13.22 6.68
N VAL A 31 13.74 13.62 6.26
CA VAL A 31 13.00 12.88 5.25
C VAL A 31 13.80 12.98 3.95
N PRO A 32 14.37 11.88 3.41
CA PRO A 32 15.14 11.97 2.19
C PRO A 32 14.21 12.42 1.05
N SER A 33 14.65 13.38 0.27
CA SER A 33 13.89 13.92 -0.87
C SER A 33 13.67 12.87 -1.98
N ALA A 34 14.43 11.81 -1.97
CA ALA A 34 14.28 10.63 -2.82
C ALA A 34 14.97 9.43 -2.17
N LEU A 35 14.38 8.24 -2.32
CA LEU A 35 15.03 6.99 -1.96
C LEU A 35 15.99 6.58 -3.07
N GLU A 36 17.18 6.12 -2.70
CA GLU A 36 18.08 5.48 -3.65
C GLU A 36 17.53 4.10 -4.08
N ASN A 37 18.02 3.57 -5.19
CA ASN A 37 17.52 2.31 -5.75
C ASN A 37 17.58 1.14 -4.75
N TYR A 38 18.60 1.11 -3.90
CA TYR A 38 18.73 0.09 -2.85
C TYR A 38 17.61 0.17 -1.81
N ASP A 39 17.28 1.38 -1.36
CA ASP A 39 16.22 1.60 -0.38
C ASP A 39 14.84 1.28 -0.96
N LYS A 40 14.60 1.58 -2.25
CA LYS A 40 13.41 1.18 -2.98
C LYS A 40 13.27 -0.34 -3.02
N ILE A 41 14.35 -1.08 -3.31
CA ILE A 41 14.34 -2.55 -3.28
C ILE A 41 13.97 -3.07 -1.90
N LEU A 42 14.53 -2.49 -0.83
CA LEU A 42 14.22 -2.89 0.54
C LEU A 42 12.75 -2.64 0.89
N ALA A 43 12.22 -1.49 0.53
CA ALA A 43 10.81 -1.14 0.75
C ALA A 43 9.88 -2.08 -0.03
N LEU A 44 10.14 -2.32 -1.31
CA LEU A 44 9.34 -3.22 -2.15
C LEU A 44 9.35 -4.67 -1.64
N ARG A 45 10.46 -5.14 -1.10
CA ARG A 45 10.54 -6.48 -0.49
C ARG A 45 9.65 -6.65 0.75
N GLN A 46 9.30 -5.58 1.43
CA GLN A 46 8.39 -5.62 2.57
C GLN A 46 6.93 -5.72 2.12
N ALA A 47 6.62 -5.26 0.90
CA ALA A 47 5.26 -5.29 0.38
C ALA A 47 4.72 -6.72 0.30
N SER A 48 3.54 -6.93 0.90
CA SER A 48 2.96 -8.26 1.08
C SER A 48 2.72 -8.99 -0.25
N PHE A 49 2.29 -8.28 -1.28
CA PHE A 49 2.04 -8.85 -2.61
C PHE A 49 3.32 -9.16 -3.39
N LEU A 50 4.46 -8.54 -3.05
CA LEU A 50 5.76 -8.76 -3.68
C LEU A 50 6.63 -9.83 -2.99
N ARG A 51 6.21 -10.36 -1.84
CA ARG A 51 7.00 -11.35 -1.07
C ARG A 51 7.42 -12.58 -1.88
N ARG A 52 6.63 -12.97 -2.87
CA ARG A 52 6.89 -14.13 -3.75
C ARG A 52 7.51 -13.73 -5.09
N ALA A 53 7.67 -12.44 -5.35
CA ALA A 53 8.36 -11.94 -6.53
C ALA A 53 9.85 -12.31 -6.48
N GLY A 54 10.42 -12.62 -7.63
CA GLY A 54 11.85 -12.83 -7.75
C GLY A 54 12.62 -11.50 -7.61
N MET A 55 13.88 -11.59 -7.20
CA MET A 55 14.71 -10.39 -7.01
C MET A 55 14.84 -9.54 -8.26
N GLN A 56 14.85 -10.14 -9.46
CA GLN A 56 14.92 -9.42 -10.73
C GLN A 56 13.67 -8.55 -10.95
N ALA A 57 12.47 -9.09 -10.68
CA ALA A 57 11.23 -8.33 -10.77
C ALA A 57 11.19 -7.17 -9.76
N ILE A 58 11.65 -7.40 -8.53
CA ILE A 58 11.74 -6.34 -7.52
C ILE A 58 12.72 -5.25 -7.95
N ALA A 59 13.88 -5.62 -8.51
CA ALA A 59 14.86 -4.66 -9.02
C ALA A 59 14.31 -3.87 -10.22
N GLY A 60 13.58 -4.53 -11.12
CA GLY A 60 12.88 -3.88 -12.23
C GLY A 60 11.85 -2.85 -11.74
N LEU A 61 10.99 -3.25 -10.79
CA LEU A 61 10.02 -2.34 -10.18
C LEU A 61 10.69 -1.17 -9.45
N ALA A 62 11.79 -1.42 -8.73
CA ALA A 62 12.53 -0.36 -8.05
C ALA A 62 13.12 0.67 -9.00
N ALA A 63 13.55 0.24 -10.19
CA ALA A 63 14.12 1.12 -11.21
C ALA A 63 13.09 2.11 -11.78
N VAL A 64 11.83 1.69 -11.89
CA VAL A 64 10.74 2.51 -12.44
C VAL A 64 9.89 3.20 -11.36
N ALA A 65 10.01 2.77 -10.11
CA ALA A 65 9.27 3.37 -9.00
C ALA A 65 9.73 4.80 -8.73
N GLU A 66 8.78 5.70 -8.55
CA GLU A 66 9.01 7.08 -8.16
C GLU A 66 8.82 7.24 -6.64
N THR A 67 9.68 8.05 -6.02
CA THR A 67 9.56 8.36 -4.58
C THR A 67 8.71 9.60 -4.40
N GLU A 68 7.64 9.48 -3.63
CA GLU A 68 6.83 10.62 -3.19
C GLU A 68 6.96 10.81 -1.67
N VAL A 69 7.28 12.03 -1.26
CA VAL A 69 7.38 12.44 0.14
C VAL A 69 6.17 13.25 0.50
N LEU A 70 5.43 12.81 1.50
CA LEU A 70 4.18 13.42 1.94
C LEU A 70 4.34 14.04 3.33
N GLN A 71 3.81 15.24 3.50
CA GLN A 71 3.67 15.88 4.81
C GLN A 71 2.39 15.42 5.52
N ALA A 72 2.30 15.63 6.81
CA ALA A 72 1.09 15.36 7.57
C ALA A 72 -0.13 16.05 6.96
N GLY A 73 -1.22 15.31 6.75
CA GLY A 73 -2.45 15.79 6.14
C GLY A 73 -2.39 15.95 4.61
N GLN A 74 -1.26 15.64 3.97
CA GLN A 74 -1.16 15.76 2.52
C GLN A 74 -1.89 14.58 1.85
N PRO A 75 -2.80 14.86 0.89
CA PRO A 75 -3.47 13.82 0.14
C PRO A 75 -2.52 13.15 -0.84
N LEU A 76 -2.56 11.82 -0.91
CA LEU A 76 -1.94 11.01 -1.95
C LEU A 76 -2.83 10.96 -3.18
N PHE A 77 -4.12 10.71 -2.99
CA PHE A 77 -5.16 10.86 -4.01
C PHE A 77 -6.53 11.10 -3.38
N ALA A 78 -7.45 11.69 -4.17
CA ALA A 78 -8.83 11.94 -3.78
C ALA A 78 -9.78 10.85 -4.28
N VAL A 79 -10.99 10.80 -3.72
CA VAL A 79 -12.09 9.94 -4.19
C VAL A 79 -12.36 10.21 -5.68
N GLY A 80 -12.43 9.13 -6.48
CA GLY A 80 -12.71 9.22 -7.91
C GLY A 80 -11.55 9.75 -8.76
N ASN A 81 -10.37 9.97 -8.16
CA ASN A 81 -9.17 10.29 -8.93
C ASN A 81 -8.61 9.02 -9.57
N SER A 82 -8.08 9.12 -10.79
CA SER A 82 -7.61 7.97 -11.55
C SER A 82 -6.52 7.21 -10.79
N GLY A 83 -6.88 6.01 -10.33
CA GLY A 83 -5.98 5.14 -9.58
C GLY A 83 -5.29 4.13 -10.50
N GLU A 84 -4.61 4.58 -11.53
CA GLU A 84 -3.84 3.70 -12.41
C GLU A 84 -2.47 3.33 -11.84
N ASP A 85 -2.14 3.80 -10.65
CA ASP A 85 -0.84 3.56 -10.03
C ASP A 85 -0.97 2.76 -8.73
N PHE A 86 0.07 1.99 -8.44
CA PHE A 86 0.24 1.33 -7.13
C PHE A 86 1.12 2.21 -6.26
N PHE A 87 0.77 2.29 -4.99
CA PHE A 87 1.59 2.96 -4.01
C PHE A 87 2.01 1.97 -2.93
N VAL A 88 3.30 1.80 -2.72
CA VAL A 88 3.84 1.03 -1.61
C VAL A 88 4.30 2.00 -0.53
N VAL A 89 3.77 1.86 0.67
CA VAL A 89 4.21 2.68 1.81
C VAL A 89 5.62 2.23 2.21
N ALA A 90 6.60 3.07 1.94
CA ALA A 90 7.99 2.81 2.34
C ALA A 90 8.20 3.17 3.82
N ALA A 91 7.56 4.27 4.27
CA ALA A 91 7.63 4.72 5.66
C ALA A 91 6.43 5.63 5.99
N GLY A 92 6.07 5.70 7.27
CA GLY A 92 4.96 6.52 7.74
C GLY A 92 3.64 5.78 7.77
N LEU A 93 2.53 6.52 7.73
CA LEU A 93 1.17 6.00 7.87
C LEU A 93 0.23 6.74 6.91
N ILE A 94 -0.49 5.98 6.10
CA ILE A 94 -1.50 6.48 5.16
C ILE A 94 -2.89 6.06 5.64
N GLU A 95 -3.79 7.02 5.77
CA GLU A 95 -5.19 6.81 6.08
C GLU A 95 -6.00 6.73 4.80
N LEU A 96 -6.86 5.69 4.69
CA LEU A 96 -7.87 5.57 3.66
C LEU A 96 -9.24 5.88 4.23
N SER A 97 -9.99 6.80 3.61
CA SER A 97 -11.31 7.19 4.08
C SER A 97 -12.23 7.59 2.93
N ASN A 98 -13.52 7.28 3.05
CA ASN A 98 -14.55 7.75 2.10
C ASN A 98 -15.58 8.70 2.73
N GLY A 99 -15.39 9.07 4.00
CA GLY A 99 -16.34 9.91 4.73
C GLY A 99 -17.67 9.23 5.09
N ALA A 100 -17.92 7.99 4.64
CA ALA A 100 -19.16 7.24 4.84
C ALA A 100 -18.97 6.02 5.79
N GLY A 101 -17.97 6.07 6.66
CA GLY A 101 -17.67 5.01 7.63
C GLY A 101 -16.57 4.03 7.23
N PHE A 102 -16.07 4.11 6.01
CA PHE A 102 -14.86 3.39 5.62
C PHE A 102 -13.64 4.16 6.12
N HIS A 103 -12.83 3.50 6.94
CA HIS A 103 -11.61 4.06 7.51
C HIS A 103 -10.60 2.95 7.77
N PHE A 104 -9.45 3.02 7.12
CA PHE A 104 -8.34 2.10 7.29
C PHE A 104 -7.02 2.85 7.33
N THR A 105 -6.01 2.25 7.96
CA THR A 105 -4.64 2.76 7.96
C THR A 105 -3.68 1.72 7.38
N HIS A 106 -2.77 2.20 6.56
CA HIS A 106 -1.71 1.43 5.95
C HIS A 106 -0.35 1.92 6.45
N ASP A 107 0.46 1.01 6.94
CA ASP A 107 1.82 1.29 7.41
C ASP A 107 2.88 0.76 6.42
N ALA A 108 4.15 0.88 6.80
CA ALA A 108 5.26 0.45 5.94
C ALA A 108 5.14 -1.02 5.50
N GLY A 109 5.23 -1.26 4.21
CA GLY A 109 5.03 -2.55 3.56
C GLY A 109 3.60 -2.82 3.11
N ASP A 110 2.66 -1.92 3.35
CA ASP A 110 1.32 -2.00 2.79
C ASP A 110 1.23 -1.36 1.41
N VAL A 111 0.17 -1.74 0.68
CA VAL A 111 -0.11 -1.25 -0.66
C VAL A 111 -1.38 -0.42 -0.62
N VAL A 112 -1.31 0.76 -1.19
CA VAL A 112 -2.44 1.68 -1.35
C VAL A 112 -2.81 1.74 -2.83
N GLY A 113 -4.10 1.71 -3.14
CA GLY A 113 -4.61 1.73 -4.51
C GLY A 113 -4.69 0.36 -5.19
N GLY A 114 -4.14 -0.70 -4.58
CA GLY A 114 -3.96 -2.02 -5.20
C GLY A 114 -5.14 -2.58 -6.00
N PRO A 115 -6.32 -2.87 -5.39
CA PRO A 115 -7.43 -3.45 -6.15
C PRO A 115 -7.95 -2.55 -7.27
N ALA A 116 -8.05 -1.24 -7.05
CA ALA A 116 -8.47 -0.28 -8.04
C ALA A 116 -7.49 -0.20 -9.21
N ALA A 117 -6.18 -0.19 -8.92
CA ALA A 117 -5.15 -0.17 -9.93
C ALA A 117 -5.16 -1.44 -10.80
N PHE A 118 -5.43 -2.63 -10.24
CA PHE A 118 -5.51 -3.88 -11.02
C PHE A 118 -6.70 -3.95 -11.99
N CYS A 119 -7.79 -3.27 -11.71
CA CYS A 119 -8.99 -3.31 -12.56
C CYS A 119 -9.32 -1.97 -13.23
N SER A 120 -8.40 -1.01 -13.19
CA SER A 120 -8.60 0.36 -13.71
C SER A 120 -9.89 1.00 -13.20
N ALA A 121 -10.28 0.67 -11.97
CA ALA A 121 -11.44 1.24 -11.32
C ALA A 121 -11.06 2.53 -10.59
N LEU A 122 -12.01 3.45 -10.52
CA LEU A 122 -11.81 4.65 -9.71
C LEU A 122 -11.95 4.29 -8.22
N PRO A 123 -11.01 4.71 -7.36
CA PRO A 123 -11.12 4.47 -5.93
C PRO A 123 -12.31 5.23 -5.35
N ASN A 124 -13.09 4.54 -4.53
CA ASN A 124 -14.21 5.12 -3.79
C ASN A 124 -13.80 5.67 -2.41
N TYR A 125 -12.53 5.84 -2.20
CA TYR A 125 -11.90 6.40 -0.99
C TYR A 125 -10.78 7.36 -1.36
N ALA A 126 -10.45 8.25 -0.44
CA ALA A 126 -9.26 9.08 -0.50
C ALA A 126 -8.14 8.44 0.32
N ALA A 127 -6.90 8.71 -0.05
CA ALA A 127 -5.71 8.36 0.72
C ALA A 127 -4.99 9.63 1.17
N THR A 128 -4.72 9.73 2.48
CA THR A 128 -4.10 10.92 3.08
C THR A 128 -3.01 10.50 4.06
N SER A 129 -1.90 11.20 4.06
CA SER A 129 -0.81 10.97 5.00
C SER A 129 -1.19 11.46 6.40
N VAL A 130 -1.06 10.59 7.41
CA VAL A 130 -1.34 10.94 8.82
C VAL A 130 -0.19 11.76 9.42
N GLY A 131 1.04 11.42 9.06
CA GLY A 131 2.27 12.10 9.46
C GLY A 131 3.25 12.16 8.29
N PRO A 132 4.49 12.62 8.47
CA PRO A 132 5.50 12.56 7.44
C PRO A 132 5.63 11.11 6.92
N SER A 133 5.47 10.92 5.62
CA SER A 133 5.43 9.59 5.01
C SER A 133 6.19 9.58 3.69
N VAL A 134 6.67 8.40 3.31
CA VAL A 134 7.31 8.14 2.03
C VAL A 134 6.60 6.99 1.34
N VAL A 135 6.16 7.19 0.13
CA VAL A 135 5.55 6.16 -0.69
C VAL A 135 6.33 5.96 -1.99
N LEU A 136 6.29 4.75 -2.51
CA LEU A 136 6.79 4.42 -3.84
C LEU A 136 5.60 4.29 -4.78
N ARG A 137 5.52 5.17 -5.74
CA ARG A 137 4.55 5.13 -6.83
C ARG A 137 5.08 4.24 -7.94
N ILE A 138 4.31 3.26 -8.34
CA ILE A 138 4.62 2.33 -9.43
C ILE A 138 3.53 2.48 -10.48
N PRO A 139 3.84 2.98 -11.68
CA PRO A 139 2.86 3.05 -12.76
C PRO A 139 2.32 1.66 -13.10
N GLN A 140 1.01 1.55 -13.31
CA GLN A 140 0.34 0.28 -13.60
C GLN A 140 0.97 -0.44 -14.79
N GLN A 141 1.27 0.28 -15.87
CA GLN A 141 1.85 -0.29 -17.07
C GLN A 141 3.21 -0.93 -16.78
N GLU A 142 4.07 -0.23 -16.03
CA GLU A 142 5.38 -0.76 -15.65
C GLU A 142 5.28 -2.02 -14.77
N PHE A 143 4.25 -2.07 -13.91
CA PHE A 143 3.98 -3.29 -13.15
C PHE A 143 3.60 -4.46 -14.05
N TYR A 144 2.75 -4.24 -15.05
CA TYR A 144 2.34 -5.29 -15.98
C TYR A 144 3.51 -5.76 -16.86
N ASP A 145 4.35 -4.85 -17.35
CA ASP A 145 5.52 -5.19 -18.13
C ASP A 145 6.47 -6.10 -17.32
N GLN A 146 6.70 -5.76 -16.05
CA GLN A 146 7.47 -6.62 -15.14
C GLN A 146 6.78 -7.96 -14.85
N ALA A 147 5.45 -7.98 -14.77
CA ALA A 147 4.70 -9.21 -14.52
C ALA A 147 4.68 -10.16 -15.72
N GLU A 148 4.71 -9.63 -16.95
CA GLU A 148 4.84 -10.42 -18.18
C GLU A 148 6.22 -11.09 -18.26
N GLU A 149 7.29 -10.37 -17.93
CA GLU A 149 8.64 -10.91 -17.92
C GLU A 149 8.88 -11.89 -16.76
N HIS A 150 8.20 -11.66 -15.65
CA HIS A 150 8.44 -12.38 -14.40
C HIS A 150 7.18 -13.05 -13.85
N GLY A 151 6.82 -14.21 -14.36
CA GLY A 151 5.60 -14.93 -13.95
C GLY A 151 5.49 -15.26 -12.45
N ARG A 152 6.57 -15.16 -11.67
CA ARG A 152 6.52 -15.24 -10.20
C ARG A 152 5.87 -14.01 -9.57
N LEU A 153 6.07 -12.84 -10.16
CA LEU A 153 5.43 -11.59 -9.73
C LEU A 153 3.91 -11.73 -9.89
N LEU A 154 3.45 -12.12 -11.06
CA LEU A 154 2.02 -12.32 -11.33
C LEU A 154 1.38 -13.35 -10.38
N ARG A 155 2.02 -14.52 -10.20
CA ARG A 155 1.52 -15.54 -9.26
C ARG A 155 1.50 -15.07 -7.81
N GLY A 156 2.50 -14.29 -7.40
CA GLY A 156 2.55 -13.68 -6.06
C GLY A 156 1.40 -12.70 -5.83
N THR A 157 1.11 -11.87 -6.81
CA THR A 157 0.02 -10.92 -6.80
C THR A 157 -1.34 -11.61 -6.76
N LEU A 158 -1.57 -12.63 -7.58
CA LEU A 158 -2.81 -13.42 -7.55
C LEU A 158 -3.02 -14.11 -6.20
N ALA A 159 -1.96 -14.69 -5.63
CA ALA A 159 -2.04 -15.31 -4.31
C ALA A 159 -2.34 -14.28 -3.20
N TYR A 160 -1.79 -13.09 -3.29
CA TYR A 160 -2.11 -11.99 -2.37
C TYR A 160 -3.58 -11.60 -2.47
N LEU A 161 -4.09 -11.35 -3.67
CA LEU A 161 -5.50 -10.96 -3.88
C LEU A 161 -6.48 -12.06 -3.43
N ALA A 162 -6.15 -13.33 -3.64
CA ALA A 162 -6.95 -14.45 -3.15
C ALA A 162 -7.03 -14.48 -1.62
N LEU A 163 -5.92 -14.26 -0.93
CA LEU A 163 -5.88 -14.19 0.55
C LEU A 163 -6.67 -13.00 1.09
N GLU A 164 -6.58 -11.83 0.44
CA GLU A 164 -7.37 -10.66 0.81
C GLU A 164 -8.88 -10.93 0.63
N LEU A 165 -9.27 -11.58 -0.46
CA LEU A 165 -10.65 -11.97 -0.70
C LEU A 165 -11.17 -12.96 0.36
N GLU A 166 -10.39 -13.98 0.70
CA GLU A 166 -10.74 -14.93 1.77
C GLU A 166 -10.91 -14.22 3.13
N ALA A 167 -10.01 -13.30 3.45
CA ALA A 167 -10.10 -12.52 4.69
C ALA A 167 -11.37 -11.65 4.75
N LEU A 168 -11.75 -11.02 3.63
CA LEU A 168 -12.98 -10.24 3.52
C LEU A 168 -14.23 -11.13 3.64
N GLN A 169 -14.23 -12.30 3.02
CA GLN A 169 -15.34 -13.26 3.12
C GLN A 169 -15.51 -13.79 4.55
N ALA A 170 -14.41 -14.11 5.23
CA ALA A 170 -14.43 -14.54 6.62
C ALA A 170 -14.99 -13.45 7.56
N ALA A 171 -14.61 -12.20 7.33
CA ALA A 171 -15.12 -11.05 8.09
C ALA A 171 -16.63 -10.82 7.89
N ASN A 172 -17.15 -11.11 6.69
CA ASN A 172 -18.57 -10.97 6.36
C ASN A 172 -19.42 -12.20 6.75
N SER A 173 -18.79 -13.32 7.13
CA SER A 173 -19.45 -14.58 7.50
C SER A 173 -19.57 -14.74 9.02
N GLY A 174 -19.51 -13.64 9.79
CA GLY A 174 -19.70 -13.64 11.24
C GLY A 174 -21.08 -14.18 11.65
N PRO A 175 -21.19 -14.73 12.88
CA PRO A 175 -22.33 -15.49 13.35
C PRO A 175 -23.63 -14.72 13.37
#